data_f9b19af8a56b4303c369403ccaa28ffa
#
_entry.id   f9b19af8a56b4303c369403ccaa28ffa
#
_cell.length_a   1.000
_cell.length_b   1.000
_cell.length_c   1.000
_cell.angle_alpha   90.00
_cell.angle_beta   90.00
_cell.angle_gamma   90.00
#
_symmetry.space_group_name_H-M   'P 1'
#
loop_
_entity.id
_entity.type
_entity.pdbx_description
1 polymer ?
#
loop_
_entity_poly.entity_id
_entity_poly.type
_entity_poly.pdbx_seq_one_letter_code
_entity_poly.pdbx_strand_id
1 'polypeptide(L)'
;MKSTLLVVALLQVALLGPMSAADNKPDECGLASFYTDVSNETASGEDTLAENFTAAHRTLPFGTLVRVDNQKNGRSAVVRITDRGPFIAGRIIDISQIAARALDISGLAQVCLSVVWTPENRPVAGK
;
A
#
# COMPACT_ATOMS: atom_id res chain seq x y z
N MET A 1 57.00 -16.37 -18.67
CA MET A 1 56.53 -16.03 -18.64
C MET A 1 55.44 -15.98 -18.19
N LYS A 2 54.92 -15.64 -17.87
CA LYS A 2 54.00 -15.57 -17.40
C LYS A 2 52.95 -14.98 -17.54
N SER A 3 52.24 -14.94 -17.64
CA SER A 3 51.25 -14.53 -17.94
C SER A 3 50.28 -14.20 -17.25
N THR A 4 50.00 -13.88 -16.86
CA THR A 4 49.23 -13.45 -16.14
C THR A 4 47.95 -13.15 -16.36
N LEU A 5 47.32 -13.35 -16.44
CA LEU A 5 46.15 -13.21 -16.64
C LEU A 5 45.25 -12.78 -15.93
N LEU A 6 44.91 -12.22 -15.73
CA LEU A 6 44.13 -11.75 -15.18
C LEU A 6 42.92 -11.67 -15.31
N VAL A 7 42.30 -11.71 -15.02
CA VAL A 7 41.31 -11.77 -14.97
C VAL A 7 40.38 -11.11 -14.61
N VAL A 8 40.03 -10.71 -14.60
CA VAL A 8 39.26 -10.01 -14.47
C VAL A 8 37.98 -10.15 -14.19
N ALA A 9 37.67 -10.45 -13.58
CA ALA A 9 36.58 -10.67 -13.15
C ALA A 9 35.60 -9.80 -13.09
N LEU A 10 35.30 -9.38 -13.20
CA LEU A 10 34.50 -8.72 -13.11
C LEU A 10 33.41 -8.55 -12.80
N LEU A 11 33.05 -8.24 -12.49
CA LEU A 11 32.32 -7.63 -12.11
C LEU A 11 31.15 -7.36 -12.53
N GLN A 12 30.48 -7.83 -12.59
CA GLN A 12 29.34 -7.71 -13.02
C GLN A 12 28.37 -7.25 -12.13
N VAL A 13 28.59 -7.09 -11.01
CA VAL A 13 27.72 -6.58 -10.10
C VAL A 13 27.00 -5.43 -10.52
N ALA A 14 27.57 -4.69 -11.24
CA ALA A 14 26.99 -3.46 -11.58
C ALA A 14 25.72 -3.58 -12.29
N LEU A 15 25.41 -4.70 -12.71
CA LEU A 15 24.29 -4.78 -13.46
C LEU A 15 23.05 -4.69 -12.76
N LEU A 16 23.11 -4.74 -11.49
CA LEU A 16 21.94 -4.65 -10.81
C LEU A 16 21.69 -3.26 -10.56
N GLY A 17 21.50 -2.49 -11.45
CA GLY A 17 21.25 -1.09 -11.22
C GLY A 17 20.21 -0.88 -10.17
N PRO A 18 20.20 0.22 -9.49
CA PRO A 18 19.18 0.55 -8.52
C PRO A 18 17.88 0.68 -9.24
N MET A 19 16.82 0.27 -8.59
CA MET A 19 15.52 0.49 -9.14
C MET A 19 15.32 1.98 -9.24
N SER A 20 14.84 2.41 -10.38
CA SER A 20 14.59 3.81 -10.60
C SER A 20 13.53 4.31 -9.65
N ALA A 21 13.75 5.45 -9.05
CA ALA A 21 12.74 6.04 -8.20
C ALA A 21 11.46 6.33 -8.96
N ALA A 22 11.55 6.53 -10.25
CA ALA A 22 10.38 6.77 -11.05
C ALA A 22 9.43 5.58 -11.08
N ASP A 23 9.95 4.39 -10.93
CA ASP A 23 9.13 3.20 -10.94
C ASP A 23 8.40 2.99 -9.64
N ASN A 24 8.74 3.75 -8.62
CA ASN A 24 8.13 3.64 -7.32
C ASN A 24 7.28 4.84 -6.96
N LYS A 25 6.81 5.56 -7.98
CA LYS A 25 5.98 6.71 -7.73
C LYS A 25 4.65 6.26 -7.13
N PRO A 26 4.18 6.89 -6.05
CA PRO A 26 2.90 6.51 -5.47
C PRO A 26 1.75 6.86 -6.42
N ASP A 27 0.66 6.12 -6.28
CA ASP A 27 -0.50 6.32 -7.13
C ASP A 27 -1.33 7.52 -6.69
N GLU A 28 -1.36 7.81 -5.41
CA GLU A 28 -2.19 8.89 -4.89
C GLU A 28 -1.65 9.35 -3.53
N CYS A 29 -1.63 10.65 -3.27
CA CYS A 29 -1.25 11.18 -1.97
C CYS A 29 -2.33 12.11 -1.45
N GLY A 30 -2.53 12.14 -0.15
CA GLY A 30 -3.52 12.98 0.50
C GLY A 30 -3.68 12.63 1.96
N LEU A 31 -4.80 13.04 2.55
CA LEU A 31 -5.03 12.80 3.96
C LEU A 31 -5.68 11.44 4.21
N ALA A 32 -5.18 10.76 5.20
CA ALA A 32 -5.80 9.55 5.72
C ALA A 32 -6.54 9.91 7.01
N SER A 33 -7.68 9.28 7.20
CA SER A 33 -8.38 9.25 8.48
C SER A 33 -8.52 7.78 8.88
N PHE A 34 -9.03 7.52 10.06
CA PHE A 34 -9.31 6.15 10.46
C PHE A 34 -10.68 6.08 11.12
N TYR A 35 -11.34 4.94 10.94
CA TYR A 35 -12.65 4.76 11.52
C TYR A 35 -12.53 4.08 12.88
N THR A 36 -13.39 4.51 13.81
CA THR A 36 -13.40 3.97 15.17
C THR A 36 -14.59 3.06 15.39
N ASP A 37 -15.60 3.20 14.55
CA ASP A 37 -16.81 2.41 14.72
C ASP A 37 -16.64 1.05 14.09
N VAL A 38 -16.98 0.05 14.84
CA VAL A 38 -16.94 -1.30 14.38
C VAL A 38 -18.32 -1.62 13.91
N SER A 39 -18.63 -1.28 12.70
CA SER A 39 -19.88 -1.76 12.12
C SER A 39 -19.61 -3.19 11.67
N ASN A 40 -20.61 -4.01 11.82
CA ASN A 40 -20.43 -5.42 11.53
C ASN A 40 -20.32 -5.74 10.05
N GLU A 41 -20.58 -4.79 9.19
CA GLU A 41 -20.58 -5.07 7.77
C GLU A 41 -20.19 -3.86 6.95
N THR A 42 -19.29 -4.04 6.01
CA THR A 42 -18.85 -3.00 5.08
C THR A 42 -19.56 -3.17 3.74
N ALA A 43 -19.33 -2.25 2.83
CA ALA A 43 -19.91 -2.33 1.50
C ALA A 43 -19.49 -3.59 0.73
N SER A 44 -18.32 -4.15 1.07
CA SER A 44 -17.87 -5.40 0.44
C SER A 44 -18.49 -6.64 1.07
N GLY A 45 -19.22 -6.49 2.19
CA GLY A 45 -19.74 -7.62 2.95
C GLY A 45 -18.77 -8.18 3.96
N GLU A 46 -17.59 -7.60 4.11
CA GLU A 46 -16.64 -8.06 5.10
C GLU A 46 -16.84 -7.33 6.42
N ASP A 47 -16.57 -8.02 7.52
CA ASP A 47 -16.64 -7.42 8.84
C ASP A 47 -15.50 -6.42 9.03
N THR A 48 -15.79 -5.30 9.69
CA THR A 48 -14.76 -4.35 10.06
C THR A 48 -14.23 -4.70 11.43
N LEU A 49 -13.51 -5.79 11.52
CA LEU A 49 -12.92 -6.16 12.79
C LEU A 49 -11.71 -5.28 13.06
N ALA A 50 -11.59 -4.85 14.31
CA ALA A 50 -10.53 -3.93 14.70
C ALA A 50 -9.13 -4.48 14.45
N GLU A 51 -8.99 -5.79 14.40
CA GLU A 51 -7.70 -6.42 14.13
C GLU A 51 -7.39 -6.60 12.66
N ASN A 52 -8.27 -6.21 11.77
CA ASN A 52 -8.03 -6.37 10.35
C ASN A 52 -7.44 -5.10 9.73
N PHE A 53 -6.46 -5.28 8.86
CA PHE A 53 -5.89 -4.17 8.10
C PHE A 53 -6.77 -3.91 6.88
N THR A 54 -7.79 -3.10 7.06
CA THR A 54 -8.76 -2.78 6.01
C THR A 54 -8.88 -1.27 5.86
N ALA A 55 -9.53 -0.86 4.78
CA ALA A 55 -9.73 0.55 4.51
C ALA A 55 -10.90 0.81 3.57
N ALA A 56 -11.40 2.03 3.61
CA ALA A 56 -12.35 2.54 2.65
C ALA A 56 -11.61 3.41 1.64
N HIS A 57 -11.95 3.27 0.38
CA HIS A 57 -11.43 4.10 -0.71
C HIS A 57 -12.58 4.37 -1.68
N ARG A 58 -12.53 5.54 -2.34
CA ARG A 58 -13.66 5.95 -3.17
C ARG A 58 -13.87 5.10 -4.40
N THR A 59 -12.82 4.62 -5.01
CA THR A 59 -12.92 4.00 -6.33
C THR A 59 -12.21 2.68 -6.50
N LEU A 60 -11.19 2.38 -5.70
CA LEU A 60 -10.45 1.13 -5.89
C LEU A 60 -11.36 -0.08 -5.68
N PRO A 61 -11.23 -1.12 -6.50
CA PRO A 61 -12.05 -2.32 -6.35
C PRO A 61 -11.93 -2.94 -4.97
N PHE A 62 -13.01 -3.50 -4.46
CA PHE A 62 -12.96 -4.22 -3.20
C PHE A 62 -11.98 -5.39 -3.32
N GLY A 63 -11.18 -5.58 -2.30
CA GLY A 63 -10.14 -6.59 -2.29
C GLY A 63 -8.78 -6.09 -2.75
N THR A 64 -8.70 -4.87 -3.29
CA THR A 64 -7.42 -4.29 -3.67
C THR A 64 -6.53 -4.14 -2.45
N LEU A 65 -5.27 -4.51 -2.59
CA LEU A 65 -4.27 -4.32 -1.54
C LEU A 65 -3.48 -3.06 -1.83
N VAL A 66 -3.41 -2.19 -0.84
CA VAL A 66 -2.80 -0.87 -0.97
C VAL A 66 -1.77 -0.69 0.13
N ARG A 67 -0.56 -0.29 -0.25
CA ARG A 67 0.43 0.11 0.74
C ARG A 67 0.17 1.58 1.07
N VAL A 68 0.06 1.86 2.34
CA VAL A 68 -0.12 3.22 2.85
C VAL A 68 1.18 3.63 3.51
N ASP A 69 1.76 4.72 3.04
CA ASP A 69 3.00 5.23 3.59
C ASP A 69 2.72 6.52 4.34
N ASN A 70 3.01 6.54 5.64
CA ASN A 70 2.87 7.73 6.45
C ASN A 70 4.05 8.66 6.17
N GLN A 71 3.76 9.82 5.59
CA GLN A 71 4.79 10.74 5.15
C GLN A 71 5.53 11.41 6.30
N LYS A 72 4.97 11.39 7.50
CA LYS A 72 5.59 12.03 8.64
C LYS A 72 6.67 11.17 9.29
N ASN A 73 6.47 9.88 9.36
CA ASN A 73 7.38 8.99 10.07
C ASN A 73 7.98 7.86 9.20
N GLY A 74 7.56 7.75 7.96
CA GLY A 74 8.08 6.73 7.05
C GLY A 74 7.54 5.33 7.27
N ARG A 75 6.60 5.13 8.20
CA ARG A 75 6.01 3.82 8.40
C ARG A 75 5.07 3.47 7.27
N SER A 76 4.97 2.20 6.96
CA SER A 76 4.04 1.73 5.95
C SER A 76 3.29 0.50 6.42
N ALA A 77 2.12 0.31 5.86
CA ALA A 77 1.28 -0.87 6.12
C ALA A 77 0.45 -1.14 4.87
N VAL A 78 0.12 -2.41 4.66
CA VAL A 78 -0.74 -2.79 3.54
C VAL A 78 -2.13 -3.04 4.08
N VAL A 79 -3.12 -2.44 3.44
CA VAL A 79 -4.53 -2.57 3.81
C VAL A 79 -5.32 -3.11 2.63
N ARG A 80 -6.45 -3.77 2.94
CA ARG A 80 -7.35 -4.27 1.90
C ARG A 80 -8.56 -3.36 1.82
N ILE A 81 -8.93 -2.97 0.61
CA ILE A 81 -10.09 -2.10 0.40
C ILE A 81 -11.36 -2.91 0.55
N THR A 82 -12.20 -2.51 1.49
CA THR A 82 -13.44 -3.21 1.80
C THR A 82 -14.67 -2.31 1.80
N ASP A 83 -14.49 -1.00 1.69
CA ASP A 83 -15.60 -0.08 1.78
C ASP A 83 -15.39 1.15 0.89
N ARG A 84 -16.39 2.00 0.81
CA ARG A 84 -16.38 3.24 0.02
C ARG A 84 -16.29 4.46 0.94
N GLY A 85 -15.61 5.47 0.44
CA GLY A 85 -15.28 6.69 1.16
C GLY A 85 -13.78 6.83 1.29
N PRO A 86 -13.34 7.87 1.98
CA PRO A 86 -14.10 8.96 2.57
C PRO A 86 -14.58 9.95 1.51
N PHE A 87 -15.65 10.68 1.84
CA PHE A 87 -16.23 11.65 0.91
C PHE A 87 -16.01 13.09 1.36
N ILE A 88 -14.99 13.30 2.16
CA ILE A 88 -14.62 14.62 2.63
C ILE A 88 -13.42 15.09 1.80
N ALA A 89 -13.49 16.32 1.32
CA ALA A 89 -12.44 16.87 0.46
C ALA A 89 -11.05 16.73 1.11
N GLY A 90 -10.09 16.30 0.34
CA GLY A 90 -8.71 16.14 0.79
C GLY A 90 -8.40 14.81 1.44
N ARG A 91 -9.42 14.08 1.85
CA ARG A 91 -9.22 12.74 2.42
C ARG A 91 -9.32 11.69 1.33
N ILE A 92 -8.35 10.81 1.28
CA ILE A 92 -8.27 9.81 0.21
C ILE A 92 -8.47 8.38 0.70
N ILE A 93 -8.29 8.14 1.98
CA ILE A 93 -8.43 6.80 2.52
C ILE A 93 -8.85 6.87 3.99
N ASP A 94 -9.65 5.92 4.41
CA ASP A 94 -10.10 5.81 5.78
C ASP A 94 -9.71 4.41 6.24
N ILE A 95 -8.71 4.33 7.11
CA ILE A 95 -8.09 3.05 7.47
C ILE A 95 -8.63 2.50 8.79
N SER A 96 -8.46 1.21 8.98
CA SER A 96 -8.86 0.55 10.22
C SER A 96 -8.01 1.03 11.39
N GLN A 97 -8.52 0.86 12.59
CA GLN A 97 -7.83 1.32 13.78
C GLN A 97 -6.49 0.60 13.98
N ILE A 98 -6.43 -0.68 13.68
CA ILE A 98 -5.16 -1.40 13.82
C ILE A 98 -4.13 -0.92 12.78
N ALA A 99 -4.58 -0.57 11.60
CA ALA A 99 -3.68 -0.01 10.58
C ALA A 99 -3.17 1.35 11.04
N ALA A 100 -4.06 2.17 11.63
CA ALA A 100 -3.67 3.47 12.15
C ALA A 100 -2.61 3.33 13.24
N ARG A 101 -2.75 2.35 14.11
CA ARG A 101 -1.76 2.09 15.16
C ARG A 101 -0.42 1.67 14.56
N ALA A 102 -0.47 0.80 13.57
CA ALA A 102 0.76 0.35 12.91
C ALA A 102 1.50 1.49 12.24
N LEU A 103 0.75 2.48 11.74
CA LEU A 103 1.33 3.65 11.08
C LEU A 103 1.61 4.80 12.05
N ASP A 104 1.26 4.63 13.32
CA ASP A 104 1.37 5.67 14.34
C ASP A 104 0.58 6.92 13.95
N ILE A 105 -0.67 6.70 13.53
CA ILE A 105 -1.59 7.77 13.16
C ILE A 105 -2.64 7.90 14.26
N SER A 106 -2.74 9.09 14.83
CA SER A 106 -3.71 9.36 15.88
C SER A 106 -4.78 10.38 15.47
N GLY A 107 -4.73 10.86 14.27
CA GLY A 107 -5.69 11.81 13.72
C GLY A 107 -5.58 11.79 12.23
N LEU A 108 -5.73 12.95 11.57
CA LEU A 108 -5.50 13.04 10.14
C LEU A 108 -4.00 12.99 9.89
N ALA A 109 -3.60 12.29 8.85
CA ALA A 109 -2.20 12.17 8.50
C ALA A 109 -2.01 12.24 7.00
N GLN A 110 -0.92 12.85 6.58
CA GLN A 110 -0.55 12.91 5.18
C GLN A 110 0.06 11.57 4.81
N VAL A 111 -0.51 10.91 3.83
CA VAL A 111 -0.06 9.60 3.37
C VAL A 111 0.05 9.56 1.85
N CYS A 112 0.79 8.58 1.36
CA CYS A 112 0.80 8.25 -0.05
C CYS A 112 0.41 6.78 -0.20
N LEU A 113 -0.36 6.48 -1.23
CA LEU A 113 -0.89 5.16 -1.50
C LEU A 113 -0.21 4.56 -2.72
N SER A 114 0.09 3.28 -2.65
CA SER A 114 0.59 2.53 -3.80
C SER A 114 -0.18 1.22 -3.88
N VAL A 115 -0.81 0.97 -5.02
CA VAL A 115 -1.55 -0.27 -5.22
C VAL A 115 -0.55 -1.42 -5.38
N VAL A 116 -0.69 -2.44 -4.55
CA VAL A 116 0.21 -3.58 -4.60
C VAL A 116 -0.40 -4.73 -5.35
N TRP A 117 -1.70 -4.85 -5.33
CA TRP A 117 -2.41 -5.93 -6.01
C TRP A 117 -3.87 -5.57 -6.21
N THR A 118 -4.44 -5.97 -7.34
CA THR A 118 -5.87 -5.78 -7.59
C THR A 118 -6.50 -7.10 -7.96
N PRO A 119 -7.79 -7.29 -7.65
CA PRO A 119 -8.49 -8.50 -8.05
C PRO A 119 -8.55 -8.70 -9.56
N GLU A 120 -8.46 -7.60 -10.30
CA GLU A 120 -8.52 -7.65 -11.76
C GLU A 120 -7.30 -8.31 -12.39
N ASN A 121 -6.19 -8.30 -11.66
CA ASN A 121 -4.97 -8.92 -12.14
C ASN A 121 -4.89 -10.40 -11.80
N ARG A 122 -5.95 -10.94 -11.24
CA ARG A 122 -5.96 -12.35 -10.92
C ARG A 122 -6.09 -13.13 -12.22
N PRO A 123 -5.22 -14.09 -12.46
CA PRO A 123 -5.39 -14.96 -13.61
C PRO A 123 -6.75 -15.62 -13.46
N VAL A 124 -7.53 -15.53 -14.49
CA VAL A 124 -8.83 -16.17 -14.48
C VAL A 124 -8.56 -17.65 -14.39
N ALA A 125 -8.98 -18.22 -13.28
CA ALA A 125 -8.87 -19.66 -13.16
C ALA A 125 -9.69 -20.21 -14.31
N GLY A 126 -9.06 -21.01 -15.11
CA GLY A 126 -9.71 -21.49 -16.29
C GLY A 126 -11.07 -22.05 -15.95
N LYS A 127 -12.00 -21.73 -16.71
CA LYS A 127 -13.30 -22.32 -16.54
C LYS A 127 -13.31 -23.64 -17.22
#